data_aef9b7c35bd53a12eaf69a2447fc0146
#
_entry.id   aef9b7c35bd53a12eaf69a2447fc0146
#
_cell.length_a   1.000
_cell.length_b   1.000
_cell.length_c   1.000
_cell.angle_alpha   90.00
_cell.angle_beta   90.00
_cell.angle_gamma   90.00
#
_symmetry.space_group_name_H-M   'P 1'
#
loop_
_entity.id
_entity.type
_entity.pdbx_description
1 polymer ?
#
loop_
_entity_poly.entity_id
_entity_poly.type
_entity_poly.pdbx_seq_one_letter_code
_entity_poly.pdbx_strand_id
1 'polypeptide(L)'
;GVLYRGERELCFLPLAHAYSCAFNFLVPMAVGAHVYLLGKVPSPKILLKAFEEVKPNLILTVPLILEKIYKKMILPQLSKTTMKVALNIPLLDSRIYAQIRKKLVDAFGGRFREVIVGGAAMNEEVTNFLYKIKFPFTIGYGMTECGPLISYDHNDEYVPGSCGQILKGIMKVRIDSEDPYNKVGEIQVSGENVMKGYYKNEEATSKVFTEDGWLRTGDLGTIDADNRIYIRGRSKTMILGASGQNIYPEEIESKLNNLPFVMESIIIEKNGKLVGLVYPDYDTVDSTGISHEDLPIIMEQNRIELNKLLAPYEAVSALQLYPTEFEKTPKKSIKRYLYSNY
;
A
#
# COMPACT_ATOMS: atom_id res chain seq x y z
N GLY A 1 -8.46 -15.78 -16.32
CA GLY A 1 -8.58 -14.33 -16.55
C GLY A 1 -9.30 -13.64 -15.41
N VAL A 2 -8.99 -12.38 -15.20
CA VAL A 2 -9.53 -11.58 -14.06
C VAL A 2 -10.86 -10.89 -14.40
N LEU A 3 -11.14 -10.64 -15.69
CA LEU A 3 -12.34 -9.96 -16.17
C LEU A 3 -12.82 -10.61 -17.47
N TYR A 4 -14.14 -10.70 -17.66
CA TYR A 4 -14.75 -11.37 -18.81
C TYR A 4 -15.78 -10.48 -19.50
N ARG A 5 -16.15 -10.86 -20.73
CA ARG A 5 -17.15 -10.16 -21.56
C ARG A 5 -18.48 -10.01 -20.81
N GLY A 6 -19.03 -8.80 -20.83
CA GLY A 6 -20.30 -8.46 -20.19
C GLY A 6 -20.23 -8.24 -18.68
N GLU A 7 -19.06 -8.44 -18.06
CA GLU A 7 -18.86 -8.11 -16.65
C GLU A 7 -18.76 -6.61 -16.40
N ARG A 8 -18.80 -6.21 -15.15
CA ARG A 8 -18.84 -4.80 -14.75
C ARG A 8 -17.60 -4.44 -13.98
N GLU A 9 -17.10 -3.26 -14.24
CA GLU A 9 -16.02 -2.63 -13.50
C GLU A 9 -16.37 -1.19 -13.16
N LEU A 10 -16.05 -0.75 -11.94
CA LEU A 10 -16.22 0.63 -11.50
C LEU A 10 -14.86 1.33 -11.51
N CYS A 11 -14.70 2.29 -12.43
CA CYS A 11 -13.51 3.12 -12.51
C CYS A 11 -13.68 4.38 -11.64
N PHE A 12 -12.91 4.47 -10.58
CA PHE A 12 -12.87 5.61 -9.66
C PHE A 12 -11.43 6.13 -9.43
N LEU A 13 -10.46 5.48 -10.03
CA LEU A 13 -9.07 5.94 -10.06
C LEU A 13 -8.84 6.86 -11.27
N PRO A 14 -7.88 7.80 -11.20
CA PRO A 14 -7.60 8.72 -12.31
C PRO A 14 -7.10 7.98 -13.55
N LEU A 15 -7.81 8.09 -14.67
CA LEU A 15 -7.42 7.47 -15.95
C LEU A 15 -6.11 8.03 -16.55
N ALA A 16 -5.62 9.17 -16.05
CA ALA A 16 -4.31 9.70 -16.41
C ALA A 16 -3.14 8.85 -15.88
N HIS A 17 -3.41 7.93 -14.93
CA HIS A 17 -2.40 6.98 -14.45
C HIS A 17 -2.39 5.71 -15.26
N ALA A 18 -1.19 5.21 -15.58
CA ALA A 18 -0.97 3.99 -16.35
C ALA A 18 -1.75 2.79 -15.76
N TYR A 19 -1.77 2.61 -14.44
CA TYR A 19 -2.51 1.55 -13.76
C TYR A 19 -4.01 1.60 -14.07
N SER A 20 -4.64 2.75 -13.89
CA SER A 20 -6.07 2.89 -14.16
C SER A 20 -6.37 2.89 -15.67
N CYS A 21 -5.54 3.56 -16.48
CA CYS A 21 -5.68 3.56 -17.93
C CYS A 21 -5.68 2.13 -18.49
N ALA A 22 -4.69 1.33 -18.10
CA ALA A 22 -4.57 -0.04 -18.58
C ALA A 22 -5.72 -0.92 -18.08
N PHE A 23 -5.95 -0.95 -16.76
CA PHE A 23 -6.77 -1.98 -16.14
C PHE A 23 -8.21 -1.57 -15.83
N ASN A 24 -8.52 -0.26 -15.66
CA ASN A 24 -9.91 0.20 -15.56
C ASN A 24 -10.52 0.63 -16.91
N PHE A 25 -9.72 0.71 -17.98
CA PHE A 25 -10.23 1.18 -19.26
C PHE A 25 -9.85 0.28 -20.43
N LEU A 26 -8.55 0.14 -20.74
CA LEU A 26 -8.13 -0.59 -21.96
C LEU A 26 -8.44 -2.10 -21.88
N VAL A 27 -8.12 -2.76 -20.76
CA VAL A 27 -8.40 -4.19 -20.57
C VAL A 27 -9.91 -4.48 -20.58
N PRO A 28 -10.76 -3.78 -19.82
CA PRO A 28 -12.21 -3.95 -19.90
C PRO A 28 -12.78 -3.77 -21.30
N MET A 29 -12.31 -2.76 -22.03
CA MET A 29 -12.74 -2.55 -23.42
C MET A 29 -12.31 -3.71 -24.34
N ALA A 30 -11.08 -4.18 -24.19
CA ALA A 30 -10.54 -5.28 -25.02
C ALA A 30 -11.30 -6.59 -24.80
N VAL A 31 -11.76 -6.88 -23.58
CA VAL A 31 -12.54 -8.09 -23.28
C VAL A 31 -14.04 -7.92 -23.46
N GLY A 32 -14.54 -6.70 -23.72
CA GLY A 32 -15.96 -6.38 -23.87
C GLY A 32 -16.72 -6.35 -22.56
N ALA A 33 -16.09 -5.86 -21.49
CA ALA A 33 -16.72 -5.58 -20.21
C ALA A 33 -17.35 -4.17 -20.17
N HIS A 34 -18.24 -3.94 -19.21
CA HIS A 34 -18.89 -2.64 -18.99
C HIS A 34 -18.08 -1.82 -17.99
N VAL A 35 -17.62 -0.63 -18.39
CA VAL A 35 -16.92 0.32 -17.52
C VAL A 35 -17.86 1.40 -17.05
N TYR A 36 -17.99 1.55 -15.73
CA TYR A 36 -18.76 2.60 -15.06
C TYR A 36 -17.80 3.64 -14.51
N LEU A 37 -17.88 4.88 -15.00
CA LEU A 37 -17.04 5.98 -14.53
C LEU A 37 -17.71 6.69 -13.36
N LEU A 38 -17.01 6.83 -12.23
CA LEU A 38 -17.57 7.44 -11.03
C LEU A 38 -17.93 8.92 -11.19
N GLY A 39 -17.19 9.68 -11.97
CA GLY A 39 -17.45 11.10 -12.28
C GLY A 39 -17.45 12.05 -11.07
N LYS A 40 -17.06 11.59 -9.88
CA LYS A 40 -17.00 12.33 -8.62
C LYS A 40 -15.68 12.02 -7.90
N VAL A 41 -15.26 12.94 -7.01
CA VAL A 41 -14.11 12.68 -6.13
C VAL A 41 -14.46 11.51 -5.19
N PRO A 42 -13.66 10.44 -5.18
CA PRO A 42 -13.95 9.26 -4.38
C PRO A 42 -13.81 9.55 -2.88
N SER A 43 -14.91 9.44 -2.15
CA SER A 43 -14.94 9.34 -0.68
C SER A 43 -15.50 7.98 -0.28
N PRO A 44 -15.24 7.47 0.93
CA PRO A 44 -15.77 6.17 1.34
C PRO A 44 -17.30 6.06 1.16
N LYS A 45 -18.05 7.10 1.51
CA LYS A 45 -19.53 7.13 1.36
C LYS A 45 -19.96 7.06 -0.10
N ILE A 46 -19.29 7.81 -0.99
CA ILE A 46 -19.61 7.82 -2.43
C ILE A 46 -19.26 6.47 -3.05
N LEU A 47 -18.10 5.91 -2.68
CA LEU A 47 -17.64 4.62 -3.20
C LEU A 47 -18.56 3.47 -2.78
N LEU A 48 -18.94 3.39 -1.50
CA LEU A 48 -19.84 2.33 -1.03
C LEU A 48 -21.19 2.37 -1.76
N LYS A 49 -21.75 3.56 -1.99
CA LYS A 49 -22.97 3.72 -2.79
C LYS A 49 -22.77 3.28 -4.23
N ALA A 50 -21.66 3.65 -4.86
CA ALA A 50 -21.35 3.25 -6.24
C ALA A 50 -21.12 1.72 -6.38
N PHE A 51 -20.48 1.09 -5.39
CA PHE A 51 -20.33 -0.37 -5.36
C PHE A 51 -21.68 -1.08 -5.23
N GLU A 52 -22.59 -0.57 -4.40
CA GLU A 52 -23.95 -1.11 -4.27
C GLU A 52 -24.74 -1.03 -5.58
N GLU A 53 -24.63 0.09 -6.30
CA GLU A 53 -25.33 0.31 -7.57
C GLU A 53 -24.72 -0.50 -8.73
N VAL A 54 -23.38 -0.50 -8.88
CA VAL A 54 -22.68 -1.12 -10.00
C VAL A 54 -22.50 -2.61 -9.79
N LYS A 55 -22.20 -3.05 -8.56
CA LYS A 55 -21.85 -4.44 -8.22
C LYS A 55 -20.75 -4.98 -9.13
N PRO A 56 -19.53 -4.43 -9.09
CA PRO A 56 -18.47 -4.80 -10.00
C PRO A 56 -18.03 -6.27 -9.83
N ASN A 57 -17.46 -6.84 -10.86
CA ASN A 57 -16.93 -8.21 -10.85
C ASN A 57 -15.42 -8.25 -10.53
N LEU A 58 -14.74 -7.14 -10.78
CA LEU A 58 -13.35 -6.87 -10.43
C LEU A 58 -13.26 -5.47 -9.83
N ILE A 59 -12.42 -5.29 -8.81
CA ILE A 59 -12.19 -3.99 -8.18
C ILE A 59 -10.70 -3.70 -8.20
N LEU A 60 -10.33 -2.58 -8.82
CA LEU A 60 -8.96 -2.06 -8.79
C LEU A 60 -8.92 -0.86 -7.85
N THR A 61 -8.01 -0.87 -6.90
CA THR A 61 -7.93 0.16 -5.88
C THR A 61 -6.49 0.48 -5.47
N VAL A 62 -6.36 1.48 -4.61
CA VAL A 62 -5.09 1.85 -3.97
C VAL A 62 -5.19 1.60 -2.46
N PRO A 63 -4.04 1.38 -1.76
CA PRO A 63 -4.01 1.06 -0.33
C PRO A 63 -4.85 2.00 0.53
N LEU A 64 -4.71 3.30 0.33
CA LEU A 64 -5.39 4.33 1.12
C LEU A 64 -6.91 4.13 1.24
N ILE A 65 -7.56 3.62 0.19
CA ILE A 65 -9.01 3.41 0.19
C ILE A 65 -9.40 2.23 1.09
N LEU A 66 -8.70 1.09 0.96
CA LEU A 66 -8.92 -0.07 1.83
C LEU A 66 -8.58 0.23 3.29
N GLU A 67 -7.48 0.91 3.52
CA GLU A 67 -7.06 1.33 4.86
C GLU A 67 -8.06 2.26 5.53
N LYS A 68 -8.63 3.22 4.78
CA LYS A 68 -9.71 4.08 5.30
C LYS A 68 -10.98 3.29 5.63
N ILE A 69 -11.34 2.33 4.79
CA ILE A 69 -12.48 1.45 5.04
C ILE A 69 -12.22 0.58 6.28
N TYR A 70 -11.02 0.00 6.40
CA TYR A 70 -10.60 -0.76 7.57
C TYR A 70 -10.69 0.09 8.85
N LYS A 71 -10.05 1.26 8.87
CA LYS A 71 -10.04 2.17 10.03
C LYS A 71 -11.45 2.63 10.43
N LYS A 72 -12.33 2.94 9.46
CA LYS A 72 -13.68 3.46 9.75
C LYS A 72 -14.71 2.37 10.06
N MET A 73 -14.66 1.23 9.43
CA MET A 73 -15.71 0.20 9.56
C MET A 73 -15.32 -0.97 10.46
N ILE A 74 -14.04 -1.34 10.50
CA ILE A 74 -13.59 -2.59 11.12
C ILE A 74 -12.92 -2.33 12.46
N LEU A 75 -11.92 -1.47 12.48
CA LEU A 75 -11.10 -1.21 13.67
C LEU A 75 -11.92 -0.81 14.90
N PRO A 76 -12.96 0.06 14.82
CA PRO A 76 -13.79 0.42 15.97
C PRO A 76 -14.59 -0.76 16.55
N GLN A 77 -14.91 -1.76 15.71
CA GLN A 77 -15.57 -2.98 16.17
C GLN A 77 -14.60 -3.92 16.88
N LEU A 78 -13.39 -4.09 16.31
CA LEU A 78 -12.35 -4.95 16.86
C LEU A 78 -11.78 -4.41 18.19
N SER A 79 -11.78 -3.09 18.36
CA SER A 79 -11.25 -2.42 19.56
C SER A 79 -12.11 -2.59 20.81
N LYS A 80 -13.40 -2.99 20.67
CA LYS A 80 -14.30 -3.21 21.81
C LYS A 80 -13.80 -4.37 22.68
N THR A 81 -13.80 -4.17 24.00
CA THR A 81 -13.36 -5.19 24.96
C THR A 81 -14.10 -6.51 24.79
N THR A 82 -15.42 -6.46 24.59
CA THR A 82 -16.24 -7.66 24.34
C THR A 82 -15.81 -8.40 23.07
N MET A 83 -15.44 -7.68 22.01
CA MET A 83 -14.97 -8.28 20.77
C MET A 83 -13.58 -8.91 20.96
N LYS A 84 -12.65 -8.24 21.66
CA LYS A 84 -11.34 -8.79 21.98
C LYS A 84 -11.43 -10.10 22.77
N VAL A 85 -12.34 -10.18 23.73
CA VAL A 85 -12.59 -11.41 24.49
C VAL A 85 -13.19 -12.48 23.58
N ALA A 86 -14.19 -12.14 22.77
CA ALA A 86 -14.84 -13.10 21.86
C ALA A 86 -13.87 -13.70 20.82
N LEU A 87 -12.92 -12.91 20.33
CA LEU A 87 -11.90 -13.34 19.36
C LEU A 87 -10.85 -14.31 19.96
N ASN A 88 -10.77 -14.41 21.30
CA ASN A 88 -9.91 -15.38 21.97
C ASN A 88 -10.61 -16.72 22.25
N ILE A 89 -11.89 -16.85 21.93
CA ILE A 89 -12.66 -18.09 22.12
C ILE A 89 -12.62 -18.91 20.83
N PRO A 90 -12.05 -20.13 20.84
CA PRO A 90 -12.01 -21.01 19.66
C PRO A 90 -13.40 -21.25 19.08
N LEU A 91 -13.52 -21.31 17.75
CA LEU A 91 -14.74 -21.44 16.95
C LEU A 91 -15.62 -20.18 16.92
N LEU A 92 -15.58 -19.30 17.92
CA LEU A 92 -16.30 -18.03 17.89
C LEU A 92 -15.56 -17.03 17.02
N ASP A 93 -14.24 -16.99 17.11
CA ASP A 93 -13.36 -16.17 16.28
C ASP A 93 -13.62 -16.38 14.78
N SER A 94 -13.67 -17.65 14.34
CA SER A 94 -13.89 -17.98 12.93
C SER A 94 -15.27 -17.52 12.42
N ARG A 95 -16.31 -17.62 13.27
CA ARG A 95 -17.66 -17.10 12.96
C ARG A 95 -17.66 -15.58 12.87
N ILE A 96 -17.00 -14.90 13.79
CA ILE A 96 -16.86 -13.43 13.77
C ILE A 96 -16.13 -12.98 12.51
N TYR A 97 -15.00 -13.60 12.18
CA TYR A 97 -14.23 -13.28 10.97
C TYR A 97 -15.06 -13.52 9.69
N ALA A 98 -15.84 -14.60 9.63
CA ALA A 98 -16.73 -14.87 8.52
C ALA A 98 -17.83 -13.80 8.37
N GLN A 99 -18.39 -13.30 9.49
CA GLN A 99 -19.36 -12.22 9.47
C GLN A 99 -18.75 -10.89 9.03
N ILE A 100 -17.54 -10.57 9.50
CA ILE A 100 -16.82 -9.36 9.07
C ILE A 100 -16.52 -9.43 7.58
N ARG A 101 -15.98 -10.57 7.11
CA ARG A 101 -15.75 -10.79 5.68
C ARG A 101 -17.02 -10.58 4.87
N LYS A 102 -18.15 -11.20 5.29
CA LYS A 102 -19.41 -11.05 4.58
C LYS A 102 -19.84 -9.59 4.49
N LYS A 103 -19.79 -8.84 5.59
CA LYS A 103 -20.13 -7.42 5.62
C LYS A 103 -19.24 -6.60 4.68
N LEU A 104 -17.93 -6.89 4.63
CA LEU A 104 -17.03 -6.22 3.69
C LEU A 104 -17.35 -6.57 2.25
N VAL A 105 -17.53 -7.84 1.93
CA VAL A 105 -17.91 -8.28 0.59
C VAL A 105 -19.21 -7.61 0.15
N ASP A 106 -20.22 -7.59 0.99
CA ASP A 106 -21.50 -6.94 0.72
C ASP A 106 -21.33 -5.42 0.48
N ALA A 107 -20.47 -4.74 1.28
CA ALA A 107 -20.17 -3.31 1.13
C ALA A 107 -19.49 -2.96 -0.20
N PHE A 108 -18.75 -3.89 -0.76
CA PHE A 108 -18.13 -3.77 -2.09
C PHE A 108 -19.03 -4.28 -3.24
N GLY A 109 -20.34 -4.47 -2.97
CA GLY A 109 -21.35 -4.85 -3.98
C GLY A 109 -21.60 -6.36 -4.08
N GLY A 110 -20.87 -7.20 -3.37
CA GLY A 110 -21.12 -8.64 -3.18
C GLY A 110 -20.88 -9.56 -4.38
N ARG A 111 -20.37 -9.05 -5.51
CA ARG A 111 -20.21 -9.82 -6.77
C ARG A 111 -18.79 -9.94 -7.27
N PHE A 112 -17.87 -9.18 -6.73
CA PHE A 112 -16.47 -9.21 -7.19
C PHE A 112 -15.78 -10.53 -6.82
N ARG A 113 -14.85 -10.95 -7.67
CA ARG A 113 -14.01 -12.11 -7.41
C ARG A 113 -12.78 -11.75 -6.59
N GLU A 114 -12.22 -10.60 -6.89
CA GLU A 114 -11.05 -10.10 -6.17
C GLU A 114 -10.95 -8.57 -6.19
N VAL A 115 -10.21 -8.05 -5.23
CA VAL A 115 -9.79 -6.65 -5.15
C VAL A 115 -8.28 -6.62 -5.41
N ILE A 116 -7.85 -5.97 -6.48
CA ILE A 116 -6.43 -5.79 -6.79
C ILE A 116 -5.99 -4.44 -6.25
N VAL A 117 -4.99 -4.46 -5.38
CA VAL A 117 -4.42 -3.26 -4.75
C VAL A 117 -3.08 -2.96 -5.41
N GLY A 118 -2.93 -1.75 -5.92
CA GLY A 118 -1.70 -1.33 -6.57
C GLY A 118 -1.31 0.12 -6.32
N GLY A 119 -0.15 0.52 -6.77
CA GLY A 119 0.31 1.90 -6.80
C GLY A 119 1.08 2.40 -5.57
N ALA A 120 1.01 1.72 -4.43
CA ALA A 120 1.80 2.02 -3.22
C ALA A 120 1.87 0.79 -2.33
N ALA A 121 2.77 0.81 -1.34
CA ALA A 121 2.80 -0.21 -0.28
C ALA A 121 1.52 -0.13 0.57
N MET A 122 0.98 -1.29 0.95
CA MET A 122 -0.18 -1.40 1.81
C MET A 122 0.25 -1.65 3.26
N ASN A 123 -0.49 -1.07 4.19
CA ASN A 123 -0.24 -1.26 5.61
C ASN A 123 -0.30 -2.75 5.99
N GLU A 124 0.73 -3.23 6.68
CA GLU A 124 0.90 -4.65 7.00
C GLU A 124 -0.20 -5.18 7.94
N GLU A 125 -0.63 -4.40 8.94
CA GLU A 125 -1.72 -4.79 9.83
C GLU A 125 -3.02 -5.02 9.07
N VAL A 126 -3.34 -4.10 8.15
CA VAL A 126 -4.54 -4.19 7.30
C VAL A 126 -4.44 -5.40 6.38
N THR A 127 -3.28 -5.62 5.77
CA THR A 127 -3.01 -6.76 4.90
C THR A 127 -3.19 -8.09 5.64
N ASN A 128 -2.54 -8.20 6.80
CA ASN A 128 -2.62 -9.41 7.65
C ASN A 128 -4.06 -9.67 8.13
N PHE A 129 -4.79 -8.61 8.48
CA PHE A 129 -6.19 -8.74 8.87
C PHE A 129 -7.06 -9.23 7.71
N LEU A 130 -6.96 -8.60 6.52
CA LEU A 130 -7.74 -9.00 5.34
C LEU A 130 -7.44 -10.45 4.93
N TYR A 131 -6.17 -10.84 5.00
CA TYR A 131 -5.75 -12.22 4.77
C TYR A 131 -6.35 -13.18 5.79
N LYS A 132 -6.30 -12.84 7.08
CA LYS A 132 -6.85 -13.65 8.17
C LYS A 132 -8.35 -13.91 8.02
N ILE A 133 -9.13 -12.90 7.61
CA ILE A 133 -10.57 -13.06 7.37
C ILE A 133 -10.88 -13.69 6.01
N LYS A 134 -9.86 -14.01 5.21
CA LYS A 134 -9.98 -14.54 3.84
C LYS A 134 -10.79 -13.61 2.93
N PHE A 135 -10.58 -12.30 3.05
CA PHE A 135 -11.15 -11.33 2.10
C PHE A 135 -10.45 -11.52 0.75
N PRO A 136 -11.20 -11.55 -0.39
CA PRO A 136 -10.59 -11.82 -1.69
C PRO A 136 -9.86 -10.59 -2.23
N PHE A 137 -8.60 -10.44 -1.86
CA PHE A 137 -7.71 -9.36 -2.32
C PHE A 137 -6.34 -9.88 -2.68
N THR A 138 -5.63 -9.09 -3.47
CA THR A 138 -4.23 -9.32 -3.81
C THR A 138 -3.52 -7.97 -4.00
N ILE A 139 -2.20 -8.01 -3.96
CA ILE A 139 -1.36 -6.83 -4.18
C ILE A 139 -0.56 -7.05 -5.46
N GLY A 140 -0.66 -6.11 -6.40
CA GLY A 140 0.16 -6.06 -7.59
C GLY A 140 1.23 -4.98 -7.51
N TYR A 141 2.38 -5.22 -8.12
CA TYR A 141 3.47 -4.28 -8.23
C TYR A 141 3.74 -3.89 -9.67
N GLY A 142 4.04 -2.62 -9.85
CA GLY A 142 4.38 -2.10 -11.16
C GLY A 142 4.75 -0.63 -11.17
N MET A 143 5.17 -0.16 -12.33
CA MET A 143 5.53 1.22 -12.57
C MET A 143 5.19 1.61 -14.01
N THR A 144 5.06 2.91 -14.27
CA THR A 144 4.68 3.41 -15.61
C THR A 144 5.65 2.94 -16.68
N GLU A 145 6.92 2.84 -16.36
CA GLU A 145 8.01 2.39 -17.22
C GLU A 145 7.90 0.90 -17.63
N CYS A 146 6.96 0.16 -17.02
CA CYS A 146 6.72 -1.26 -17.30
C CYS A 146 5.32 -1.55 -17.84
N GLY A 147 4.58 -0.57 -18.35
CA GLY A 147 3.36 -0.66 -19.06
C GLY A 147 2.07 -1.22 -18.43
N PRO A 148 1.72 -1.12 -17.13
CA PRO A 148 2.49 -0.77 -15.94
C PRO A 148 2.86 -1.95 -15.03
N LEU A 149 2.47 -3.22 -15.31
CA LEU A 149 2.51 -4.34 -14.37
C LEU A 149 3.85 -5.09 -14.44
N ILE A 150 4.41 -5.38 -13.28
CA ILE A 150 5.63 -6.17 -13.10
C ILE A 150 5.29 -7.53 -12.50
N SER A 151 4.52 -7.53 -11.39
CA SER A 151 4.18 -8.76 -10.67
C SER A 151 2.75 -8.75 -10.16
N TYR A 152 2.18 -9.94 -10.03
CA TYR A 152 0.81 -10.15 -9.60
C TYR A 152 0.57 -11.64 -9.34
N ASP A 153 -0.17 -11.97 -8.28
CA ASP A 153 -0.78 -13.28 -8.04
C ASP A 153 -2.30 -13.11 -7.92
N HIS A 154 -3.07 -14.13 -8.27
CA HIS A 154 -4.49 -14.18 -7.92
C HIS A 154 -4.69 -14.22 -6.40
N ASN A 155 -5.86 -13.80 -5.92
CA ASN A 155 -6.13 -13.68 -4.48
C ASN A 155 -6.03 -15.02 -3.72
N ASP A 156 -6.25 -16.15 -4.36
CA ASP A 156 -6.11 -17.50 -3.81
C ASP A 156 -4.65 -17.99 -3.74
N GLU A 157 -3.75 -17.36 -4.50
CA GLU A 157 -2.31 -17.62 -4.51
C GLU A 157 -1.52 -16.55 -3.73
N TYR A 158 -2.21 -15.54 -3.20
CA TYR A 158 -1.58 -14.42 -2.52
C TYR A 158 -0.82 -14.85 -1.26
N VAL A 159 0.43 -14.41 -1.17
CA VAL A 159 1.31 -14.63 -0.01
C VAL A 159 1.48 -13.30 0.74
N PRO A 160 1.18 -13.25 2.06
CA PRO A 160 1.32 -12.02 2.86
C PRO A 160 2.71 -11.41 2.75
N GLY A 161 2.74 -10.09 2.57
CA GLY A 161 3.96 -9.31 2.41
C GLY A 161 4.53 -9.31 1.00
N SER A 162 4.07 -10.18 0.10
CA SER A 162 4.51 -10.19 -1.30
C SER A 162 3.67 -9.25 -2.18
N CYS A 163 4.24 -8.88 -3.32
CA CYS A 163 3.55 -8.19 -4.40
C CYS A 163 3.27 -9.12 -5.60
N GLY A 164 3.20 -10.43 -5.36
CA GLY A 164 2.96 -11.45 -6.36
C GLY A 164 4.20 -11.87 -7.16
N GLN A 165 4.02 -12.92 -7.96
CA GLN A 165 5.03 -13.44 -8.86
C GLN A 165 5.25 -12.51 -10.05
N ILE A 166 6.47 -12.48 -10.56
CA ILE A 166 6.78 -11.82 -11.83
C ILE A 166 5.87 -12.35 -12.95
N LEU A 167 5.47 -11.49 -13.88
CA LEU A 167 4.66 -11.89 -15.03
C LEU A 167 5.41 -12.93 -15.87
N LYS A 168 5.04 -14.19 -15.70
CA LYS A 168 5.69 -15.33 -16.36
C LYS A 168 5.63 -15.21 -17.88
N GLY A 169 6.75 -15.44 -18.54
CA GLY A 169 6.86 -15.39 -20.02
C GLY A 169 6.92 -13.98 -20.60
N ILE A 170 6.67 -12.94 -19.81
CA ILE A 170 6.68 -11.53 -20.23
C ILE A 170 7.86 -10.80 -19.60
N MET A 171 8.10 -11.02 -18.31
CA MET A 171 9.12 -10.30 -17.55
C MET A 171 10.11 -11.25 -16.86
N LYS A 172 11.28 -10.70 -16.55
CA LYS A 172 12.30 -11.29 -15.69
C LYS A 172 12.61 -10.31 -14.57
N VAL A 173 12.99 -10.82 -13.40
CA VAL A 173 13.40 -10.05 -12.22
C VAL A 173 14.75 -10.52 -11.74
N ARG A 174 15.56 -9.62 -11.24
CA ARG A 174 16.74 -9.90 -10.41
C ARG A 174 16.82 -8.86 -9.30
N ILE A 175 17.45 -9.23 -8.22
CA ILE A 175 17.80 -8.32 -7.12
C ILE A 175 19.30 -8.05 -7.20
N ASP A 176 19.68 -6.78 -7.18
CA ASP A 176 21.09 -6.37 -7.15
C ASP A 176 21.65 -6.62 -5.73
N SER A 177 21.94 -7.87 -5.44
CA SER A 177 22.37 -8.37 -4.14
C SER A 177 23.14 -9.69 -4.30
N GLU A 178 24.10 -9.94 -3.41
CA GLU A 178 24.82 -11.20 -3.34
C GLU A 178 23.92 -12.39 -2.93
N ASP A 179 22.85 -12.10 -2.18
CA ASP A 179 21.84 -13.07 -1.76
C ASP A 179 20.44 -12.46 -1.96
N PRO A 180 19.83 -12.65 -3.14
CA PRO A 180 18.55 -12.03 -3.50
C PRO A 180 17.36 -12.50 -2.64
N TYR A 181 17.54 -13.58 -1.91
CA TYR A 181 16.51 -14.16 -1.05
C TYR A 181 16.50 -13.53 0.35
N ASN A 182 17.65 -13.20 0.90
CA ASN A 182 17.80 -12.77 2.29
C ASN A 182 18.38 -11.35 2.45
N LYS A 183 19.11 -10.86 1.45
CA LYS A 183 19.71 -9.51 1.46
C LYS A 183 18.97 -8.59 0.50
N VAL A 184 18.45 -7.48 1.05
CA VAL A 184 17.77 -6.46 0.27
C VAL A 184 18.73 -5.82 -0.73
N GLY A 185 18.29 -5.72 -1.99
CA GLY A 185 18.97 -5.03 -3.06
C GLY A 185 18.00 -4.31 -3.98
N GLU A 186 18.50 -3.58 -4.96
CA GLU A 186 17.65 -2.92 -5.96
C GLU A 186 16.94 -3.94 -6.85
N ILE A 187 15.64 -3.82 -6.99
CA ILE A 187 14.84 -4.63 -7.90
C ILE A 187 15.12 -4.16 -9.32
N GLN A 188 15.60 -5.06 -10.16
CA GLN A 188 15.88 -4.81 -11.58
C GLN A 188 15.01 -5.74 -12.43
N VAL A 189 14.43 -5.21 -13.50
CA VAL A 189 13.50 -5.95 -14.36
C VAL A 189 13.87 -5.83 -15.83
N SER A 190 13.50 -6.85 -16.60
CA SER A 190 13.65 -6.88 -18.06
C SER A 190 12.44 -7.60 -18.65
N GLY A 191 11.92 -7.16 -19.80
CA GLY A 191 10.79 -7.78 -20.44
C GLY A 191 10.21 -6.96 -21.57
N GLU A 192 9.23 -7.53 -22.27
CA GLU A 192 8.63 -6.93 -23.48
C GLU A 192 7.83 -5.65 -23.17
N ASN A 193 7.34 -5.51 -21.95
CA ASN A 193 6.55 -4.36 -21.50
C ASN A 193 7.42 -3.25 -20.85
N VAL A 194 8.74 -3.42 -20.79
CA VAL A 194 9.65 -2.37 -20.33
C VAL A 194 9.79 -1.29 -21.39
N MET A 195 9.71 -0.02 -20.99
CA MET A 195 9.89 1.13 -21.88
C MET A 195 11.22 1.08 -22.61
N LYS A 196 11.29 1.69 -23.79
CA LYS A 196 12.55 1.89 -24.53
C LYS A 196 13.40 3.01 -23.97
N GLY A 197 12.83 3.94 -23.23
CA GLY A 197 13.47 5.09 -22.63
C GLY A 197 12.54 6.29 -22.49
N TYR A 198 13.03 7.34 -21.87
CA TYR A 198 12.32 8.61 -21.74
C TYR A 198 12.43 9.43 -23.02
N TYR A 199 11.31 9.90 -23.53
CA TYR A 199 11.25 10.64 -24.79
C TYR A 199 12.11 11.91 -24.75
N LYS A 200 13.06 12.02 -25.69
CA LYS A 200 14.01 13.15 -25.79
C LYS A 200 14.80 13.42 -24.51
N ASN A 201 15.07 12.39 -23.71
CA ASN A 201 15.84 12.52 -22.48
C ASN A 201 16.79 11.31 -22.31
N GLU A 202 17.86 11.33 -23.08
CA GLU A 202 18.88 10.26 -23.08
C GLU A 202 19.62 10.19 -21.75
N GLU A 203 19.88 11.33 -21.12
CA GLU A 203 20.55 11.37 -19.81
C GLU A 203 19.73 10.66 -18.73
N ALA A 204 18.42 10.91 -18.64
CA ALA A 204 17.57 10.20 -17.70
C ALA A 204 17.43 8.73 -18.07
N THR A 205 17.40 8.40 -19.37
CA THR A 205 17.32 7.03 -19.85
C THR A 205 18.54 6.23 -19.46
N SER A 206 19.75 6.74 -19.70
CA SER A 206 21.00 6.06 -19.37
C SER A 206 21.15 5.79 -17.86
N LYS A 207 20.58 6.65 -16.99
CA LYS A 207 20.65 6.48 -15.54
C LYS A 207 19.77 5.34 -15.01
N VAL A 208 18.69 4.97 -15.73
CA VAL A 208 17.75 3.95 -15.26
C VAL A 208 17.97 2.58 -15.86
N PHE A 209 18.83 2.44 -16.85
CA PHE A 209 19.23 1.14 -17.39
C PHE A 209 20.64 0.74 -16.92
N THR A 210 20.81 -0.54 -16.65
CA THR A 210 22.13 -1.12 -16.43
C THR A 210 22.86 -1.30 -17.77
N GLU A 211 24.18 -1.52 -17.74
CA GLU A 211 24.97 -1.75 -18.96
C GLU A 211 24.48 -2.98 -19.76
N ASP A 212 23.95 -4.00 -19.08
CA ASP A 212 23.37 -5.20 -19.68
C ASP A 212 21.86 -5.08 -19.98
N GLY A 213 21.29 -3.86 -19.91
CA GLY A 213 19.96 -3.51 -20.40
C GLY A 213 18.77 -3.82 -19.46
N TRP A 214 19.03 -4.02 -18.16
CA TRP A 214 17.95 -4.13 -17.18
C TRP A 214 17.50 -2.76 -16.67
N LEU A 215 16.20 -2.61 -16.50
CA LEU A 215 15.61 -1.41 -15.90
C LEU A 215 15.80 -1.45 -14.38
N ARG A 216 16.44 -0.41 -13.83
CA ARG A 216 16.50 -0.13 -12.40
C ARG A 216 15.19 0.47 -11.96
N THR A 217 14.46 -0.21 -11.07
CA THR A 217 13.14 0.28 -10.63
C THR A 217 13.25 1.41 -9.60
N GLY A 218 14.37 1.51 -8.91
CA GLY A 218 14.54 2.38 -7.76
C GLY A 218 13.83 1.87 -6.51
N ASP A 219 13.19 0.71 -6.57
CA ASP A 219 12.59 0.03 -5.43
C ASP A 219 13.57 -1.02 -4.89
N LEU A 220 13.61 -1.18 -3.58
CA LEU A 220 14.47 -2.11 -2.86
C LEU A 220 13.65 -3.27 -2.33
N GLY A 221 14.19 -4.49 -2.41
CA GLY A 221 13.46 -5.66 -1.96
C GLY A 221 14.24 -6.96 -2.08
N THR A 222 13.50 -8.05 -1.89
CA THR A 222 13.96 -9.44 -2.04
C THR A 222 12.98 -10.22 -2.91
N ILE A 223 13.36 -11.42 -3.31
CA ILE A 223 12.47 -12.39 -3.98
C ILE A 223 12.47 -13.71 -3.21
N ASP A 224 11.44 -14.54 -3.42
CA ASP A 224 11.47 -15.93 -2.98
C ASP A 224 11.80 -16.91 -4.13
N ALA A 225 11.79 -18.20 -3.83
CA ALA A 225 12.09 -19.26 -4.81
C ALA A 225 11.09 -19.31 -5.99
N ASP A 226 9.90 -18.78 -5.80
CA ASP A 226 8.85 -18.69 -6.84
C ASP A 226 8.91 -17.37 -7.61
N ASN A 227 9.93 -16.52 -7.36
CA ASN A 227 10.07 -15.16 -7.90
C ASN A 227 8.91 -14.22 -7.51
N ARG A 228 8.37 -14.38 -6.29
CA ARG A 228 7.51 -13.35 -5.69
C ARG A 228 8.37 -12.21 -5.17
N ILE A 229 7.92 -11.00 -5.40
CA ILE A 229 8.64 -9.78 -5.02
C ILE A 229 8.17 -9.30 -3.65
N TYR A 230 9.12 -8.99 -2.77
CA TYR A 230 8.91 -8.41 -1.45
C TYR A 230 9.57 -7.04 -1.40
N ILE A 231 8.78 -5.97 -1.47
CA ILE A 231 9.28 -4.59 -1.45
C ILE A 231 9.55 -4.16 -0.01
N ARG A 232 10.71 -3.55 0.24
CA ARG A 232 11.11 -2.99 1.53
C ARG A 232 11.05 -1.46 1.58
N GLY A 233 11.36 -0.81 0.47
CA GLY A 233 11.35 0.65 0.39
C GLY A 233 11.89 1.14 -0.95
N ARG A 234 12.25 2.42 -0.99
CA ARG A 234 12.85 3.03 -2.17
C ARG A 234 14.29 3.44 -1.93
N SER A 235 15.13 3.29 -2.93
CA SER A 235 16.55 3.68 -2.86
C SER A 235 16.72 5.17 -2.54
N LYS A 236 15.83 6.03 -3.07
CA LYS A 236 15.86 7.49 -2.85
C LYS A 236 15.37 7.94 -1.47
N THR A 237 14.62 7.10 -0.76
CA THR A 237 14.07 7.43 0.57
C THR A 237 14.77 6.68 1.69
N MET A 238 15.57 5.67 1.35
CA MET A 238 16.36 4.93 2.31
C MET A 238 17.32 5.87 3.04
N ILE A 239 17.37 5.73 4.37
CA ILE A 239 18.27 6.46 5.24
C ILE A 239 19.42 5.53 5.62
N LEU A 240 20.65 6.00 5.46
CA LEU A 240 21.82 5.27 5.94
C LEU A 240 22.03 5.60 7.42
N GLY A 241 21.76 4.64 8.29
CA GLY A 241 21.98 4.79 9.73
C GLY A 241 23.43 5.03 10.10
N ALA A 242 23.67 5.64 11.25
CA ALA A 242 25.01 6.01 11.74
C ALA A 242 25.99 4.81 11.83
N SER A 243 25.49 3.61 11.99
CA SER A 243 26.26 2.36 12.05
C SER A 243 26.27 1.58 10.70
N GLY A 244 25.85 2.24 9.60
CA GLY A 244 25.91 1.68 8.26
C GLY A 244 24.74 0.76 7.87
N GLN A 245 23.70 0.65 8.72
CA GLN A 245 22.50 -0.09 8.37
C GLN A 245 21.55 0.74 7.48
N ASN A 246 20.92 0.06 6.55
CA ASN A 246 19.85 0.64 5.75
C ASN A 246 18.56 0.72 6.60
N ILE A 247 17.98 1.91 6.66
CA ILE A 247 16.72 2.16 7.33
C ILE A 247 15.68 2.49 6.26
N TYR A 248 14.53 1.84 6.32
CA TYR A 248 13.43 2.01 5.39
C TYR A 248 12.29 2.80 6.05
N PRO A 249 12.21 4.13 5.83
CA PRO A 249 11.24 4.99 6.50
C PRO A 249 9.79 4.48 6.37
N GLU A 250 9.44 3.93 5.21
CA GLU A 250 8.10 3.44 4.93
C GLU A 250 7.70 2.27 5.85
N GLU A 251 8.62 1.42 6.26
CA GLU A 251 8.35 0.33 7.22
C GLU A 251 8.05 0.88 8.61
N ILE A 252 8.79 1.89 9.04
CA ILE A 252 8.58 2.56 10.33
C ILE A 252 7.24 3.30 10.32
N GLU A 253 6.95 4.04 9.24
CA GLU A 253 5.70 4.78 9.06
C GLU A 253 4.48 3.85 9.04
N SER A 254 4.60 2.69 8.42
CA SER A 254 3.53 1.69 8.41
C SER A 254 3.15 1.28 9.84
N LYS A 255 4.14 1.09 10.73
CA LYS A 255 3.92 0.79 12.15
C LYS A 255 3.36 1.99 12.91
N LEU A 256 3.92 3.19 12.67
CA LEU A 256 3.50 4.43 13.33
C LEU A 256 2.05 4.79 12.97
N ASN A 257 1.65 4.61 11.73
CA ASN A 257 0.28 4.91 11.26
C ASN A 257 -0.80 4.00 11.88
N ASN A 258 -0.42 2.91 12.57
CA ASN A 258 -1.33 2.04 13.32
C ASN A 258 -1.53 2.49 14.77
N LEU A 259 -0.73 3.44 15.25
CA LEU A 259 -0.82 3.91 16.62
C LEU A 259 -1.95 4.93 16.81
N PRO A 260 -2.45 5.10 18.03
CA PRO A 260 -3.59 5.96 18.32
C PRO A 260 -3.43 7.39 17.77
N PHE A 261 -4.49 7.89 17.14
CA PHE A 261 -4.60 9.28 16.64
C PHE A 261 -3.56 9.66 15.57
N VAL A 262 -2.91 8.71 14.92
CA VAL A 262 -2.04 8.95 13.77
C VAL A 262 -2.84 8.76 12.48
N MET A 263 -3.03 9.85 11.71
CA MET A 263 -3.64 9.78 10.38
C MET A 263 -2.59 9.42 9.33
N GLU A 264 -1.49 10.15 9.32
CA GLU A 264 -0.38 10.01 8.38
C GLU A 264 0.93 10.41 9.06
N SER A 265 2.02 9.81 8.63
CA SER A 265 3.34 10.16 9.13
C SER A 265 4.43 10.09 8.05
N ILE A 266 5.53 10.79 8.31
CA ILE A 266 6.77 10.73 7.55
C ILE A 266 7.92 10.59 8.52
N ILE A 267 8.81 9.66 8.27
CA ILE A 267 10.09 9.55 8.98
C ILE A 267 11.17 10.27 8.17
N ILE A 268 11.86 11.17 8.83
CA ILE A 268 12.99 11.93 8.27
C ILE A 268 14.22 11.77 9.15
N GLU A 269 15.39 12.02 8.58
CA GLU A 269 16.62 12.17 9.35
C GLU A 269 16.85 13.64 9.66
N LYS A 270 17.13 13.94 10.93
CA LYS A 270 17.49 15.28 11.40
C LYS A 270 18.65 15.17 12.39
N ASN A 271 19.81 15.74 12.02
CA ASN A 271 21.03 15.70 12.84
C ASN A 271 21.45 14.27 13.26
N GLY A 272 21.41 13.32 12.34
CA GLY A 272 21.78 11.92 12.57
C GLY A 272 20.78 11.12 13.42
N LYS A 273 19.55 11.64 13.62
CA LYS A 273 18.48 10.97 14.38
C LYS A 273 17.22 10.87 13.53
N LEU A 274 16.48 9.79 13.71
CA LEU A 274 15.16 9.65 13.09
C LEU A 274 14.12 10.49 13.85
N VAL A 275 13.35 11.25 13.12
CA VAL A 275 12.23 12.06 13.63
C VAL A 275 10.99 11.74 12.80
N GLY A 276 9.88 11.49 13.47
CA GLY A 276 8.58 11.31 12.82
C GLY A 276 7.80 12.64 12.80
N LEU A 277 7.40 13.08 11.62
CA LEU A 277 6.40 14.12 11.46
C LEU A 277 5.03 13.43 11.40
N VAL A 278 4.09 13.85 12.22
CA VAL A 278 2.77 13.20 12.35
C VAL A 278 1.66 14.21 12.09
N TYR A 279 0.80 13.90 11.13
CA TYR A 279 -0.49 14.56 11.00
C TYR A 279 -1.55 13.75 11.78
N PRO A 280 -2.17 14.35 12.81
CA PRO A 280 -3.13 13.64 13.66
C PRO A 280 -4.46 13.33 12.95
N ASP A 281 -5.14 12.28 13.40
CA ASP A 281 -6.54 12.00 13.07
C ASP A 281 -7.48 12.87 13.93
N TYR A 282 -7.60 14.14 13.55
CA TYR A 282 -8.41 15.10 14.29
C TYR A 282 -9.88 14.69 14.39
N ASP A 283 -10.44 14.02 13.35
CA ASP A 283 -11.81 13.50 13.40
C ASP A 283 -12.01 12.51 14.57
N THR A 284 -11.02 11.63 14.76
CA THR A 284 -11.04 10.66 15.87
C THR A 284 -10.76 11.35 17.21
N VAL A 285 -9.84 12.29 17.28
CA VAL A 285 -9.55 13.09 18.48
C VAL A 285 -10.82 13.79 18.96
N ASP A 286 -11.49 14.53 18.08
CA ASP A 286 -12.70 15.28 18.40
C ASP A 286 -13.85 14.38 18.83
N SER A 287 -14.03 13.24 18.16
CA SER A 287 -15.10 12.28 18.48
C SER A 287 -14.90 11.54 19.81
N THR A 288 -13.66 11.45 20.29
CA THR A 288 -13.31 10.81 21.58
C THR A 288 -13.25 11.79 22.76
N GLY A 289 -13.38 13.11 22.49
CA GLY A 289 -13.35 14.15 23.52
C GLY A 289 -11.97 14.41 24.13
N ILE A 290 -10.90 14.00 23.44
CA ILE A 290 -9.53 14.27 23.83
C ILE A 290 -9.18 15.71 23.44
N SER A 291 -8.49 16.43 24.36
CA SER A 291 -8.00 17.78 24.07
C SER A 291 -6.87 17.74 23.03
N HIS A 292 -6.86 18.69 22.11
CA HIS A 292 -5.74 18.86 21.18
C HIS A 292 -4.42 19.18 21.92
N GLU A 293 -4.50 19.74 23.12
CA GLU A 293 -3.35 20.02 24.00
C GLU A 293 -2.70 18.74 24.54
N ASP A 294 -3.45 17.62 24.60
CA ASP A 294 -2.93 16.32 25.06
C ASP A 294 -2.20 15.55 23.93
N LEU A 295 -2.35 15.96 22.67
CA LEU A 295 -1.72 15.28 21.54
C LEU A 295 -0.20 15.11 21.66
N PRO A 296 0.59 16.10 22.13
CA PRO A 296 2.03 15.89 22.32
C PRO A 296 2.36 14.76 23.32
N ILE A 297 1.56 14.62 24.38
CA ILE A 297 1.73 13.54 25.39
C ILE A 297 1.41 12.19 24.75
N ILE A 298 0.33 12.11 23.96
CA ILE A 298 -0.06 10.90 23.24
C ILE A 298 1.01 10.52 22.22
N MET A 299 1.58 11.49 21.50
CA MET A 299 2.65 11.22 20.54
C MET A 299 3.93 10.72 21.22
N GLU A 300 4.26 11.20 22.42
CA GLU A 300 5.39 10.63 23.16
C GLU A 300 5.12 9.18 23.60
N GLN A 301 3.91 8.85 24.01
CA GLN A 301 3.51 7.47 24.27
C GLN A 301 3.60 6.61 23.02
N ASN A 302 3.10 7.12 21.89
CA ASN A 302 3.21 6.46 20.59
C ASN A 302 4.67 6.21 20.20
N ARG A 303 5.57 7.17 20.43
CA ARG A 303 7.01 7.00 20.17
C ARG A 303 7.59 5.84 20.97
N ILE A 304 7.24 5.75 22.25
CA ILE A 304 7.69 4.68 23.13
C ILE A 304 7.19 3.31 22.63
N GLU A 305 5.90 3.22 22.28
CA GLU A 305 5.33 1.97 21.76
C GLU A 305 5.91 1.62 20.38
N LEU A 306 6.10 2.59 19.50
CA LEU A 306 6.74 2.39 18.21
C LEU A 306 8.15 1.79 18.37
N ASN A 307 8.96 2.36 19.24
CA ASN A 307 10.35 1.92 19.44
C ASN A 307 10.46 0.49 20.01
N LYS A 308 9.40 -0.04 20.66
CA LYS A 308 9.34 -1.46 21.06
C LYS A 308 9.20 -2.41 19.85
N LEU A 309 8.70 -1.90 18.73
CA LEU A 309 8.46 -2.66 17.49
C LEU A 309 9.61 -2.53 16.49
N LEU A 310 10.60 -1.69 16.77
CA LEU A 310 11.71 -1.35 15.89
C LEU A 310 13.02 -1.99 16.35
N ALA A 311 13.92 -2.21 15.41
CA ALA A 311 15.29 -2.55 15.74
C ALA A 311 15.98 -1.34 16.42
N PRO A 312 16.97 -1.56 17.30
CA PRO A 312 17.63 -0.45 18.04
C PRO A 312 18.18 0.67 17.12
N TYR A 313 18.66 0.32 15.93
CA TYR A 313 19.20 1.29 14.97
C TYR A 313 18.11 2.09 14.22
N GLU A 314 16.85 1.65 14.28
CA GLU A 314 15.67 2.32 13.71
C GLU A 314 14.95 3.22 14.72
N ALA A 315 15.48 3.34 15.94
CA ALA A 315 14.82 4.05 17.01
C ALA A 315 14.50 5.51 16.64
N VAL A 316 13.21 5.87 16.74
CA VAL A 316 12.72 7.23 16.51
C VAL A 316 12.92 8.07 17.75
N SER A 317 13.64 9.20 17.61
CA SER A 317 14.03 10.08 18.71
C SER A 317 12.90 11.01 19.15
N ALA A 318 12.02 11.42 18.23
CA ALA A 318 10.90 12.30 18.53
C ALA A 318 9.76 12.10 17.52
N LEU A 319 8.53 12.31 17.96
CA LEU A 319 7.39 12.54 17.08
C LEU A 319 6.97 14.01 17.19
N GLN A 320 6.87 14.68 16.06
CA GLN A 320 6.50 16.09 15.96
C GLN A 320 5.16 16.21 15.25
N LEU A 321 4.23 16.95 15.84
CA LEU A 321 2.95 17.24 15.22
C LEU A 321 3.15 18.14 14.01
N TYR A 322 2.59 17.73 12.86
CA TYR A 322 2.56 18.52 11.65
C TYR A 322 1.17 19.15 11.48
N PRO A 323 1.08 20.48 11.24
CA PRO A 323 -0.17 21.22 11.43
C PRO A 323 -1.22 20.96 10.35
N THR A 324 -0.82 20.47 9.16
CA THR A 324 -1.72 20.26 8.02
C THR A 324 -1.51 18.89 7.40
N GLU A 325 -2.46 18.43 6.59
CA GLU A 325 -2.22 17.23 5.78
C GLU A 325 -0.97 17.38 4.91
N PHE A 326 -0.22 16.29 4.76
CA PHE A 326 0.92 16.29 3.85
C PHE A 326 0.48 16.43 2.40
N GLU A 327 1.24 17.20 1.62
CA GLU A 327 1.02 17.27 0.18
C GLU A 327 1.22 15.92 -0.48
N LYS A 328 0.29 15.57 -1.37
CA LYS A 328 0.26 14.28 -2.04
C LYS A 328 0.35 14.42 -3.56
N THR A 329 0.92 13.41 -4.16
CA THR A 329 0.81 13.19 -5.60
C THR A 329 -0.64 12.84 -5.98
N PRO A 330 -1.02 12.88 -7.26
CA PRO A 330 -2.32 12.36 -7.72
C PRO A 330 -2.60 10.91 -7.32
N LYS A 331 -1.54 10.08 -7.12
CA LYS A 331 -1.63 8.71 -6.57
C LYS A 331 -1.86 8.64 -5.06
N LYS A 332 -2.04 9.79 -4.41
CA LYS A 332 -2.19 9.90 -2.94
C LYS A 332 -0.95 9.51 -2.12
N SER A 333 0.21 9.38 -2.74
CA SER A 333 1.50 9.23 -2.05
C SER A 333 2.02 10.59 -1.60
N ILE A 334 2.59 10.66 -0.40
CA ILE A 334 3.13 11.89 0.17
C ILE A 334 4.36 12.34 -0.64
N LYS A 335 4.44 13.64 -0.95
CA LYS A 335 5.60 14.28 -1.61
C LYS A 335 6.74 14.49 -0.62
N ARG A 336 7.44 13.43 -0.25
CA ARG A 336 8.49 13.42 0.79
C ARG A 336 9.56 14.50 0.63
N TYR A 337 9.93 14.81 -0.62
CA TYR A 337 10.98 15.80 -0.92
C TYR A 337 10.66 17.20 -0.39
N LEU A 338 9.40 17.51 -0.09
CA LEU A 338 9.02 18.78 0.52
C LEU A 338 9.35 18.87 2.01
N TYR A 339 9.63 17.73 2.66
CA TYR A 339 9.77 17.61 4.11
C TYR A 339 11.18 17.17 4.54
N SER A 340 12.06 16.86 3.61
CA SER A 340 13.43 16.38 3.89
C SER A 340 14.30 17.37 4.67
N ASN A 341 13.94 18.66 4.67
CA ASN A 341 14.67 19.73 5.36
C ASN A 341 13.88 20.34 6.54
N TYR A 342 12.87 19.66 7.04
CA TYR A 342 11.98 20.19 8.10
C TYR A 342 12.60 20.21 9.50
#